data_d6740eff6bd4c25d9bd3355a07923684
#
_entry.id   d6740eff6bd4c25d9bd3355a07923684
#
_cell.length_a   1.000
_cell.length_b   1.000
_cell.length_c   1.000
_cell.angle_alpha   90.00
_cell.angle_beta   90.00
_cell.angle_gamma   90.00
#
_symmetry.space_group_name_H-M   'P 1'
#
loop_
_entity.id
_entity.type
_entity.pdbx_description
1 polymer ?
#
loop_
_entity_poly.entity_id
_entity_poly.type
_entity_poly.pdbx_seq_one_letter_code
_entity_poly.pdbx_strand_id
1 'polypeptide(L)'
;MMRFTVALYKNLLKTRPLLTNASESILCNPKRYCPGIYSPRIVYWTKSVRKNASDIVPRSSILMFCENQSYSWCRLEYREQKASGNRNRRLYVYPLFALALFQSKKDEEEEKKQESELIMMIKRGVLAIQRAELNKAEQLLHIALKTAQETQNRQAVTYIYDLLANVAYQKEEYSKAETLFKEVLKRVLADGMAEDDNAVVEISLKLASVYASRGDYEKAVQGFHFCIGTQEAKIKKYGETNVDEDTSLLWAMSMDWYARFLLNLQKYELAKKHFIKAYEMSERVQGLAHPQTAVLLNDIGSVCSLQKNYVEAISYLERAIDAAKQSDSPDLGSFYVNLGAVYLQQGMVQEAEKNCKTGLFLAKKSKNVEGLEEANACLTEINSVKGENTKK
;
A
#
# COMPACT_ATOMS: atom_id res chain seq x y z
N MET A 1 7.56 29.77 -8.30
CA MET A 1 6.87 28.51 -7.97
C MET A 1 7.18 27.97 -6.57
N MET A 2 8.42 28.04 -6.05
CA MET A 2 8.75 27.58 -4.67
C MET A 2 7.94 28.22 -3.53
N ARG A 3 7.48 29.46 -3.67
CA ARG A 3 6.65 30.13 -2.64
C ARG A 3 5.22 29.58 -2.52
N PHE A 4 4.71 28.91 -3.55
CA PHE A 4 3.35 28.36 -3.57
C PHE A 4 3.26 27.02 -2.81
N THR A 5 4.26 26.15 -2.93
CA THR A 5 4.30 24.85 -2.25
C THR A 5 4.42 24.99 -0.74
N VAL A 6 5.30 25.88 -0.28
CA VAL A 6 5.44 26.21 1.16
C VAL A 6 4.18 26.89 1.70
N ALA A 7 3.49 27.72 0.89
CA ALA A 7 2.24 28.35 1.28
C ALA A 7 1.08 27.33 1.37
N LEU A 8 1.01 26.36 0.46
CA LEU A 8 0.01 25.27 0.51
C LEU A 8 0.21 24.41 1.76
N TYR A 9 1.45 24.09 2.05
CA TYR A 9 1.81 23.28 3.22
C TYR A 9 1.56 24.04 4.55
N LYS A 10 1.88 25.34 4.59
CA LYS A 10 1.54 26.21 5.74
C LYS A 10 0.04 26.40 5.90
N ASN A 11 -0.73 26.42 4.82
CA ASN A 11 -2.19 26.52 4.86
C ASN A 11 -2.84 25.19 5.29
N LEU A 12 -2.32 24.04 4.86
CA LEU A 12 -2.73 22.71 5.36
C LEU A 12 -2.59 22.59 6.88
N LEU A 13 -1.62 23.30 7.47
CA LEU A 13 -1.39 23.32 8.91
C LEU A 13 -2.24 24.37 9.67
N LYS A 14 -2.85 25.38 8.99
CA LYS A 14 -3.48 26.56 9.60
C LYS A 14 -4.99 26.67 9.47
N THR A 15 -5.67 25.91 8.62
CA THR A 15 -7.12 26.06 8.43
C THR A 15 -7.91 25.44 9.57
N ARG A 16 -8.45 26.30 10.43
CA ARG A 16 -9.61 26.06 11.31
C ARG A 16 -10.90 26.03 10.48
N PRO A 17 -11.94 25.33 10.93
CA PRO A 17 -13.14 25.10 10.15
C PRO A 17 -14.03 26.35 10.12
N LEU A 18 -14.48 26.73 8.93
CA LEU A 18 -15.69 27.50 8.72
C LEU A 18 -16.48 26.79 7.64
N LEU A 19 -17.59 26.23 8.05
CA LEU A 19 -18.92 26.33 7.44
C LEU A 19 -19.78 25.15 7.86
N THR A 20 -20.71 25.49 8.68
CA THR A 20 -21.92 24.75 9.05
C THR A 20 -22.90 24.72 7.87
N ASN A 21 -23.68 23.65 7.82
CA ASN A 21 -24.95 23.49 7.11
C ASN A 21 -24.88 23.18 5.60
N ALA A 22 -24.97 21.88 5.29
CA ALA A 22 -25.81 21.40 4.20
C ALA A 22 -26.25 19.95 4.50
N SER A 23 -27.52 19.86 4.81
CA SER A 23 -28.47 18.74 4.61
C SER A 23 -27.95 17.30 4.57
N GLU A 24 -28.45 16.55 5.55
CA GLU A 24 -28.60 15.11 5.54
C GLU A 24 -29.06 14.60 4.17
N SER A 25 -28.23 13.81 3.53
CA SER A 25 -28.68 12.88 2.52
C SER A 25 -27.76 11.64 2.51
N ILE A 26 -28.29 10.59 3.13
CA ILE A 26 -28.06 9.18 2.85
C ILE A 26 -26.58 8.79 2.82
N LEU A 27 -26.04 8.51 3.99
CA LEU A 27 -24.86 7.66 4.19
C LEU A 27 -25.22 6.26 3.68
N CYS A 28 -24.93 6.00 2.42
CA CYS A 28 -24.90 4.65 1.89
C CYS A 28 -23.75 3.92 2.58
N ASN A 29 -24.11 2.99 3.45
CA ASN A 29 -23.18 2.09 4.13
C ASN A 29 -22.44 1.25 3.05
N PRO A 30 -21.12 1.40 2.86
CA PRO A 30 -20.40 0.67 1.82
C PRO A 30 -20.43 -0.85 1.99
N LYS A 31 -20.85 -1.35 3.16
CA LYS A 31 -21.01 -2.79 3.44
C LYS A 31 -22.17 -3.47 2.71
N ARG A 32 -22.99 -2.75 1.94
CA ARG A 32 -24.15 -3.33 1.22
C ARG A 32 -23.96 -3.59 -0.26
N TYR A 33 -22.80 -3.24 -0.84
CA TYR A 33 -22.54 -3.46 -2.25
C TYR A 33 -21.47 -4.54 -2.46
N CYS A 34 -21.88 -5.68 -2.96
CA CYS A 34 -21.09 -6.81 -3.45
C CYS A 34 -19.94 -7.25 -2.53
N PRO A 35 -20.15 -8.19 -1.61
CA PRO A 35 -19.12 -8.71 -0.70
C PRO A 35 -18.03 -9.53 -1.39
N GLY A 36 -17.82 -9.46 -2.67
CA GLY A 36 -16.76 -10.15 -3.40
C GLY A 36 -15.84 -9.23 -4.19
N ILE A 37 -16.14 -7.92 -4.28
CA ILE A 37 -15.37 -6.99 -5.12
C ILE A 37 -14.40 -6.13 -4.31
N TYR A 38 -14.62 -6.04 -3.01
CA TYR A 38 -13.78 -5.28 -2.08
C TYR A 38 -12.91 -6.21 -1.24
N SER A 39 -11.84 -6.73 -1.83
CA SER A 39 -10.74 -7.28 -1.02
C SER A 39 -9.74 -6.18 -0.74
N PRO A 40 -9.40 -5.91 0.52
CA PRO A 40 -8.30 -5.02 0.88
C PRO A 40 -6.99 -5.68 0.42
N ARG A 41 -6.25 -5.05 -0.47
CA ARG A 41 -5.04 -5.66 -1.02
C ARG A 41 -3.83 -4.80 -0.88
N ILE A 42 -2.80 -5.51 -0.46
CA ILE A 42 -1.45 -5.03 -0.29
C ILE A 42 -0.85 -4.77 -1.65
N VAL A 43 -0.40 -3.55 -1.81
CA VAL A 43 0.37 -3.12 -2.97
C VAL A 43 1.85 -3.28 -2.65
N TYR A 44 2.54 -4.15 -3.36
CA TYR A 44 3.98 -4.37 -3.20
C TYR A 44 4.75 -3.55 -4.21
N TRP A 45 5.43 -2.53 -3.73
CA TRP A 45 6.41 -1.82 -4.50
C TRP A 45 7.81 -2.24 -4.06
N THR A 46 8.51 -3.00 -4.88
CA THR A 46 9.84 -3.51 -4.54
C THR A 46 10.86 -3.08 -5.56
N LYS A 47 12.02 -2.65 -5.10
CA LYS A 47 13.17 -2.37 -5.94
C LYS A 47 14.10 -3.57 -6.01
N SER A 48 14.44 -4.01 -7.22
CA SER A 48 15.54 -4.93 -7.47
C SER A 48 16.81 -4.12 -7.68
N VAL A 49 17.68 -4.06 -6.67
CA VAL A 49 18.99 -3.40 -6.82
C VAL A 49 20.06 -4.44 -7.11
N ARG A 50 20.63 -4.38 -8.32
CA ARG A 50 21.90 -5.06 -8.63
C ARG A 50 23.05 -4.16 -8.21
N LYS A 51 23.89 -4.60 -7.26
CA LYS A 51 25.22 -4.03 -7.02
C LYS A 51 26.24 -5.11 -6.68
N ASN A 52 27.47 -4.84 -7.12
CA ASN A 52 28.62 -5.69 -6.94
C ASN A 52 29.06 -5.82 -5.47
N ALA A 53 29.68 -6.95 -5.16
CA ALA A 53 29.91 -7.56 -3.86
C ALA A 53 31.00 -6.91 -2.99
N SER A 54 31.10 -5.59 -2.88
CA SER A 54 32.10 -4.95 -2.00
C SER A 54 31.54 -4.09 -0.87
N ASP A 55 30.23 -3.79 -0.84
CA ASP A 55 29.70 -2.91 0.20
C ASP A 55 28.58 -3.60 0.99
N ILE A 56 28.96 -4.12 2.14
CA ILE A 56 28.05 -4.68 3.14
C ILE A 56 27.42 -3.49 3.90
N VAL A 57 26.37 -2.90 3.32
CA VAL A 57 25.50 -1.96 4.01
C VAL A 57 24.08 -2.55 3.98
N PRO A 58 23.38 -2.67 5.11
CA PRO A 58 22.01 -3.15 5.11
C PRO A 58 21.13 -2.13 4.37
N ARG A 59 20.47 -2.58 3.34
CA ARG A 59 19.63 -1.76 2.49
C ARG A 59 18.16 -1.85 2.91
N SER A 60 17.52 -0.73 2.90
CA SER A 60 16.20 -0.42 3.40
C SER A 60 15.07 -0.98 2.53
N SER A 61 13.95 -1.34 3.14
CA SER A 61 12.75 -1.86 2.49
C SER A 61 11.60 -0.85 2.57
N ILE A 62 10.84 -0.69 1.53
CA ILE A 62 9.62 0.13 1.52
C ILE A 62 8.48 -0.72 2.07
N LEU A 63 7.87 -0.25 3.14
CA LEU A 63 6.65 -0.81 3.71
C LEU A 63 5.46 -0.05 3.15
N MET A 64 4.54 -0.77 2.54
CA MET A 64 3.36 -0.17 1.93
C MET A 64 2.09 -0.59 2.64
N PHE A 65 1.15 0.30 2.58
CA PHE A 65 -0.15 0.21 3.22
C PHE A 65 -1.20 -0.46 2.36
N CYS A 66 -2.07 -1.20 3.03
CA CYS A 66 -3.39 -1.52 2.52
C CYS A 66 -4.44 -0.62 3.17
N GLU A 67 -5.34 -0.09 2.38
CA GLU A 67 -6.58 0.48 2.86
C GLU A 67 -7.59 -0.65 3.12
N ASN A 68 -8.20 -0.59 4.26
CA ASN A 68 -9.23 -1.44 4.86
C ASN A 68 -8.73 -2.65 5.67
N GLN A 69 -8.72 -2.42 6.96
CA GLN A 69 -8.90 -3.32 8.12
C GLN A 69 -8.17 -4.66 8.19
N SER A 70 -7.49 -5.12 7.17
CA SER A 70 -6.66 -6.30 7.26
C SER A 70 -5.28 -6.00 6.72
N TYR A 71 -4.41 -5.77 7.65
CA TYR A 71 -3.03 -5.43 7.37
C TYR A 71 -2.23 -6.71 7.24
N SER A 72 -2.04 -7.17 6.03
CA SER A 72 -0.97 -8.11 5.78
C SER A 72 0.26 -7.32 5.33
N TRP A 73 1.28 -7.39 6.14
CA TRP A 73 2.58 -6.84 5.84
C TRP A 73 3.34 -7.79 4.92
N CYS A 74 4.08 -7.25 3.99
CA CYS A 74 5.00 -8.04 3.20
C CYS A 74 5.87 -8.89 4.10
N ARG A 75 5.75 -10.19 3.95
CA ARG A 75 6.64 -11.14 4.57
C ARG A 75 8.03 -10.94 4.00
N LEU A 76 8.99 -10.62 4.83
CA LEU A 76 10.40 -10.74 4.51
C LEU A 76 10.70 -12.25 4.36
N GLU A 77 10.40 -12.83 3.23
CA GLU A 77 10.87 -14.19 2.94
C GLU A 77 12.30 -14.11 2.44
N TYR A 78 13.19 -14.52 3.31
CA TYR A 78 14.56 -14.84 2.95
C TYR A 78 14.52 -16.21 2.24
N ARG A 79 14.39 -16.21 0.91
CA ARG A 79 14.51 -17.43 0.12
C ARG A 79 15.99 -17.58 -0.29
N GLU A 80 16.72 -18.42 0.43
CA GLU A 80 17.99 -18.92 -0.08
C GLU A 80 17.71 -19.86 -1.25
N GLN A 81 17.88 -19.38 -2.46
CA GLN A 81 18.01 -20.29 -3.58
C GLN A 81 19.41 -20.89 -3.58
N LYS A 82 19.51 -22.15 -3.16
CA LYS A 82 20.67 -22.99 -3.44
C LYS A 82 20.66 -23.35 -4.93
N ALA A 83 21.38 -22.61 -5.73
CA ALA A 83 21.79 -23.03 -7.06
C ALA A 83 23.20 -22.49 -7.31
N SER A 84 24.14 -23.41 -7.45
CA SER A 84 25.46 -23.27 -8.08
C SER A 84 26.09 -21.86 -8.04
N GLY A 85 26.77 -21.49 -6.98
CA GLY A 85 27.89 -20.55 -7.00
C GLY A 85 27.57 -19.06 -7.07
N ASN A 86 26.33 -18.63 -7.30
CA ASN A 86 25.97 -17.23 -7.39
C ASN A 86 24.79 -16.92 -6.45
N ARG A 87 25.09 -16.36 -5.27
CA ARG A 87 24.06 -15.93 -4.31
C ARG A 87 23.45 -14.60 -4.75
N ASN A 88 22.39 -14.63 -5.53
CA ASN A 88 21.55 -13.44 -5.75
C ASN A 88 20.65 -13.23 -4.52
N ARG A 89 21.08 -12.35 -3.61
CA ARG A 89 20.24 -11.91 -2.49
C ARG A 89 19.28 -10.85 -3.03
N ARG A 90 17.99 -11.16 -3.11
CA ARG A 90 16.94 -10.13 -3.29
C ARG A 90 16.72 -9.46 -1.95
N LEU A 91 17.16 -8.22 -1.83
CA LEU A 91 16.90 -7.35 -0.68
C LEU A 91 15.66 -6.51 -0.99
N TYR A 92 14.66 -6.63 -0.14
CA TYR A 92 13.48 -5.77 -0.16
C TYR A 92 13.82 -4.44 0.51
N VAL A 93 13.35 -3.35 -0.07
CA VAL A 93 13.75 -1.98 0.32
C VAL A 93 12.79 -1.46 1.39
N TYR A 94 13.29 -1.16 2.58
CA TYR A 94 12.57 -0.38 3.61
C TYR A 94 12.72 1.12 3.30
N PRO A 95 11.86 2.02 3.84
CA PRO A 95 12.00 3.45 3.58
C PRO A 95 13.44 3.91 3.73
N LEU A 96 13.86 4.81 2.89
CA LEU A 96 15.23 5.35 2.79
C LEU A 96 15.86 5.79 4.11
N PHE A 97 15.02 5.98 5.14
CA PHE A 97 15.42 6.34 6.50
C PHE A 97 16.18 5.28 7.29
N ALA A 98 16.04 4.00 6.99
CA ALA A 98 16.71 2.95 7.76
C ALA A 98 18.23 2.89 7.51
N LEU A 99 18.72 3.49 6.43
CA LEU A 99 20.12 3.39 6.03
C LEU A 99 21.07 4.35 6.75
N ALA A 100 20.56 5.49 7.20
CA ALA A 100 21.39 6.49 7.84
C ALA A 100 21.62 6.23 9.34
N LEU A 101 20.93 5.24 9.93
CA LEU A 101 20.98 4.94 11.36
C LEU A 101 22.33 4.38 11.88
N PHE A 102 23.28 4.10 10.99
CA PHE A 102 24.39 3.20 11.34
C PHE A 102 25.80 3.68 11.01
N GLN A 103 26.05 4.99 10.92
CA GLN A 103 27.40 5.49 10.68
C GLN A 103 27.80 6.58 11.67
N SER A 104 28.31 6.18 12.81
CA SER A 104 29.23 7.00 13.61
C SER A 104 30.12 6.09 14.47
N LYS A 105 31.43 6.24 14.33
CA LYS A 105 32.43 5.49 15.07
C LYS A 105 32.87 6.32 16.26
N LYS A 106 32.64 5.84 17.48
CA LYS A 106 33.59 5.85 18.63
C LYS A 106 32.87 5.57 19.95
N ASP A 107 33.49 4.87 20.75
CA ASP A 107 33.26 4.14 22.00
C ASP A 107 32.63 2.76 21.67
N GLU A 108 33.52 1.93 21.14
CA GLU A 108 33.13 0.97 20.10
C GLU A 108 32.40 -0.29 20.57
N GLU A 109 32.39 -0.65 21.83
CA GLU A 109 31.72 -1.89 22.25
C GLU A 109 30.39 -1.65 22.97
N GLU A 110 30.30 -0.62 23.78
CA GLU A 110 29.10 -0.32 24.55
C GLU A 110 28.05 0.39 23.71
N GLU A 111 28.48 1.32 22.83
CA GLU A 111 27.60 1.92 21.82
C GLU A 111 27.11 0.89 20.81
N LYS A 112 28.00 0.02 20.33
CA LYS A 112 27.61 -1.10 19.44
C LYS A 112 26.60 -2.04 20.08
N LYS A 113 26.69 -2.26 21.38
CA LYS A 113 25.74 -3.11 22.11
C LYS A 113 24.38 -2.42 22.25
N GLN A 114 24.36 -1.13 22.64
CA GLN A 114 23.13 -0.34 22.75
C GLN A 114 22.44 -0.15 21.40
N GLU A 115 23.22 0.14 20.35
CA GLU A 115 22.72 0.22 18.98
C GLU A 115 22.13 -1.13 18.50
N SER A 116 22.83 -2.23 18.80
CA SER A 116 22.34 -3.58 18.50
C SER A 116 21.01 -3.89 19.21
N GLU A 117 20.86 -3.47 20.47
CA GLU A 117 19.63 -3.64 21.26
C GLU A 117 18.49 -2.78 20.70
N LEU A 118 18.74 -1.52 20.35
CA LEU A 118 17.77 -0.64 19.70
C LEU A 118 17.27 -1.22 18.37
N ILE A 119 18.20 -1.68 17.50
CA ILE A 119 17.84 -2.35 16.24
C ILE A 119 16.97 -3.57 16.49
N MET A 120 17.32 -4.40 17.47
CA MET A 120 16.55 -5.59 17.81
C MET A 120 15.14 -5.25 18.29
N MET A 121 14.97 -4.18 19.08
CA MET A 121 13.65 -3.70 19.52
C MET A 121 12.82 -3.22 18.33
N ILE A 122 13.40 -2.42 17.44
CA ILE A 122 12.73 -1.96 16.22
C ILE A 122 12.32 -3.16 15.35
N LYS A 123 13.22 -4.12 15.11
CA LYS A 123 12.91 -5.35 14.35
C LYS A 123 11.78 -6.15 14.97
N ARG A 124 11.74 -6.27 16.30
CA ARG A 124 10.63 -6.93 17.01
C ARG A 124 9.31 -6.16 16.86
N GLY A 125 9.36 -4.82 16.91
CA GLY A 125 8.21 -3.97 16.62
C GLY A 125 7.67 -4.19 15.21
N VAL A 126 8.55 -4.15 14.21
CA VAL A 126 8.20 -4.42 12.80
C VAL A 126 7.61 -5.82 12.64
N LEU A 127 8.22 -6.84 13.27
CA LEU A 127 7.68 -8.21 13.23
C LEU A 127 6.28 -8.31 13.87
N ALA A 128 6.04 -7.59 14.97
CA ALA A 128 4.73 -7.54 15.61
C ALA A 128 3.68 -6.88 14.70
N ILE A 129 4.07 -5.80 13.99
CA ILE A 129 3.22 -5.20 12.96
C ILE A 129 2.88 -6.23 11.88
N GLN A 130 3.89 -6.93 11.33
CA GLN A 130 3.70 -7.98 10.30
C GLN A 130 2.75 -9.12 10.74
N ARG A 131 2.62 -9.33 12.03
CA ARG A 131 1.71 -10.32 12.62
C ARG A 131 0.36 -9.74 13.02
N ALA A 132 0.08 -8.50 12.67
CA ALA A 132 -1.10 -7.76 13.11
C ALA A 132 -1.25 -7.66 14.65
N GLU A 133 -0.16 -7.87 15.43
CA GLU A 133 -0.11 -7.72 16.87
C GLU A 133 0.06 -6.22 17.25
N LEU A 134 -0.87 -5.34 16.80
CA LEU A 134 -0.69 -3.88 16.79
C LEU A 134 -0.41 -3.27 18.18
N ASN A 135 -1.09 -3.74 19.22
CA ASN A 135 -0.86 -3.25 20.59
C ASN A 135 0.54 -3.60 21.10
N LYS A 136 1.03 -4.80 20.79
CA LYS A 136 2.39 -5.23 21.12
C LYS A 136 3.44 -4.47 20.31
N ALA A 137 3.16 -4.23 19.02
CA ALA A 137 4.02 -3.41 18.16
C ALA A 137 4.19 -2.01 18.75
N GLU A 138 3.09 -1.37 19.13
CA GLU A 138 3.09 -0.03 19.73
C GLU A 138 3.93 0.00 21.02
N GLN A 139 3.75 -0.97 21.91
CA GLN A 139 4.54 -1.07 23.15
C GLN A 139 6.04 -1.21 22.87
N LEU A 140 6.42 -2.12 21.96
CA LEU A 140 7.83 -2.32 21.58
C LEU A 140 8.44 -1.07 20.93
N LEU A 141 7.68 -0.39 20.09
CA LEU A 141 8.13 0.84 19.44
C LEU A 141 8.26 2.00 20.43
N HIS A 142 7.41 2.10 21.46
CA HIS A 142 7.58 3.10 22.52
C HIS A 142 8.82 2.84 23.37
N ILE A 143 9.14 1.58 23.66
CA ILE A 143 10.40 1.23 24.35
C ILE A 143 11.60 1.61 23.46
N ALA A 144 11.57 1.25 22.19
CA ALA A 144 12.60 1.62 21.23
C ALA A 144 12.74 3.15 21.09
N LEU A 145 11.63 3.90 21.11
CA LEU A 145 11.63 5.35 21.04
C LEU A 145 12.35 5.97 22.24
N LYS A 146 12.07 5.47 23.45
CA LYS A 146 12.75 5.93 24.67
C LYS A 146 14.28 5.72 24.56
N THR A 147 14.71 4.52 24.19
CA THR A 147 16.15 4.21 23.99
C THR A 147 16.76 5.09 22.90
N ALA A 148 16.07 5.31 21.78
CA ALA A 148 16.56 6.19 20.70
C ALA A 148 16.69 7.66 21.15
N GLN A 149 15.80 8.12 22.04
CA GLN A 149 15.89 9.48 22.62
C GLN A 149 17.04 9.59 23.63
N GLU A 150 17.22 8.58 24.49
CA GLU A 150 18.31 8.53 25.46
C GLU A 150 19.70 8.52 24.77
N THR A 151 19.82 7.78 23.66
CA THR A 151 21.03 7.75 22.82
C THR A 151 21.13 8.92 21.85
N GLN A 152 20.20 9.88 21.88
CA GLN A 152 20.12 11.03 20.98
C GLN A 152 20.17 10.68 19.48
N ASN A 153 19.77 9.46 19.12
CA ASN A 153 19.74 8.98 17.73
C ASN A 153 18.52 9.56 17.00
N ARG A 154 18.68 10.77 16.42
CA ARG A 154 17.62 11.52 15.74
C ARG A 154 16.97 10.74 14.60
N GLN A 155 17.78 9.97 13.86
CA GLN A 155 17.28 9.19 12.71
C GLN A 155 16.41 8.02 13.19
N ALA A 156 16.84 7.29 14.23
CA ALA A 156 16.03 6.24 14.83
C ALA A 156 14.71 6.78 15.37
N VAL A 157 14.74 7.93 16.06
CA VAL A 157 13.53 8.61 16.55
C VAL A 157 12.57 8.88 15.40
N THR A 158 13.05 9.45 14.30
CA THR A 158 12.21 9.77 13.13
C THR A 158 11.61 8.51 12.50
N TYR A 159 12.42 7.46 12.35
CA TYR A 159 11.95 6.17 11.82
C TYR A 159 10.90 5.50 12.72
N ILE A 160 11.11 5.53 14.05
CA ILE A 160 10.14 4.98 14.98
C ILE A 160 8.83 5.77 14.98
N TYR A 161 8.88 7.10 14.81
CA TYR A 161 7.67 7.90 14.63
C TYR A 161 6.89 7.50 13.37
N ASP A 162 7.57 7.23 12.24
CA ASP A 162 6.90 6.72 11.04
C ASP A 162 6.24 5.36 11.31
N LEU A 163 6.93 4.44 11.98
CA LEU A 163 6.34 3.14 12.35
C LEU A 163 5.13 3.29 13.30
N LEU A 164 5.22 4.16 14.31
CA LEU A 164 4.10 4.45 15.21
C LEU A 164 2.92 5.12 14.49
N ALA A 165 3.19 5.99 13.52
CA ALA A 165 2.15 6.59 12.68
C ALA A 165 1.42 5.54 11.85
N ASN A 166 2.18 4.60 11.29
CA ASN A 166 1.64 3.47 10.56
C ASN A 166 0.79 2.57 11.46
N VAL A 167 1.24 2.25 12.69
CA VAL A 167 0.47 1.47 13.67
C VAL A 167 -0.82 2.20 14.07
N ALA A 168 -0.75 3.52 14.33
CA ALA A 168 -1.92 4.31 14.67
C ALA A 168 -2.94 4.35 13.52
N TYR A 169 -2.48 4.46 12.27
CA TYR A 169 -3.35 4.37 11.10
C TYR A 169 -4.04 3.01 11.04
N GLN A 170 -3.30 1.93 11.25
CA GLN A 170 -3.82 0.56 11.26
C GLN A 170 -4.85 0.31 12.36
N LYS A 171 -4.72 0.97 13.49
CA LYS A 171 -5.68 0.95 14.59
C LYS A 171 -6.86 1.90 14.38
N GLU A 172 -6.95 2.54 13.22
CA GLU A 172 -7.94 3.58 12.90
C GLU A 172 -7.88 4.81 13.83
N GLU A 173 -6.76 4.98 14.56
CA GLU A 173 -6.48 6.14 15.40
C GLU A 173 -6.01 7.32 14.51
N TYR A 174 -6.85 7.74 13.54
CA TYR A 174 -6.47 8.67 12.46
C TYR A 174 -5.92 10.01 12.95
N SER A 175 -6.45 10.55 14.05
CA SER A 175 -5.95 11.81 14.63
C SER A 175 -4.52 11.66 15.16
N LYS A 176 -4.20 10.51 15.76
CA LYS A 176 -2.86 10.18 16.23
C LYS A 176 -1.92 9.95 15.06
N ALA A 177 -2.36 9.20 14.04
CA ALA A 177 -1.59 8.96 12.81
C ALA A 177 -1.23 10.28 12.12
N GLU A 178 -2.21 11.20 11.97
CA GLU A 178 -1.97 12.55 11.42
C GLU A 178 -0.88 13.30 12.20
N THR A 179 -0.98 13.32 13.52
CA THR A 179 -0.02 14.02 14.37
C THR A 179 1.39 13.47 14.21
N LEU A 180 1.51 12.13 14.18
CA LEU A 180 2.79 11.45 14.04
C LEU A 180 3.40 11.63 12.65
N PHE A 181 2.63 11.48 11.56
CA PHE A 181 3.13 11.75 10.20
C PHE A 181 3.54 13.21 10.01
N LYS A 182 2.83 14.17 10.59
CA LYS A 182 3.24 15.59 10.57
C LYS A 182 4.56 15.81 11.33
N GLU A 183 4.75 15.12 12.45
CA GLU A 183 6.03 15.20 13.19
C GLU A 183 7.18 14.58 12.38
N VAL A 184 6.95 13.45 11.69
CA VAL A 184 7.95 12.88 10.77
C VAL A 184 8.30 13.87 9.67
N LEU A 185 7.33 14.46 8.97
CA LEU A 185 7.57 15.45 7.93
C LEU A 185 8.36 16.66 8.45
N LYS A 186 7.98 17.17 9.63
CA LYS A 186 8.69 18.29 10.24
C LYS A 186 10.17 17.96 10.50
N ARG A 187 10.45 16.74 10.96
CA ARG A 187 11.82 16.28 11.26
C ARG A 187 12.65 16.14 10.01
N VAL A 188 12.15 15.46 8.98
CA VAL A 188 12.91 15.24 7.75
C VAL A 188 13.20 16.54 7.01
N LEU A 189 12.26 17.49 7.01
CA LEU A 189 12.47 18.83 6.44
C LEU A 189 13.44 19.66 7.28
N ALA A 190 13.42 19.54 8.62
CA ALA A 190 14.39 20.20 9.50
C ALA A 190 15.80 19.64 9.35
N ASP A 191 15.95 18.37 8.99
CA ASP A 191 17.24 17.72 8.69
C ASP A 191 17.73 18.04 7.25
N GLY A 192 17.03 18.95 6.52
CA GLY A 192 17.47 19.49 5.23
C GLY A 192 17.01 18.69 4.01
N MET A 193 16.10 17.72 4.17
CA MET A 193 15.54 16.98 3.06
C MET A 193 14.71 17.91 2.15
N ALA A 194 14.86 17.77 0.84
CA ALA A 194 14.12 18.59 -0.12
C ALA A 194 12.63 18.24 -0.13
N GLU A 195 11.77 19.21 -0.38
CA GLU A 195 10.32 19.01 -0.42
C GLU A 195 9.88 18.03 -1.54
N ASP A 196 10.69 17.91 -2.59
CA ASP A 196 10.47 16.98 -3.70
C ASP A 196 11.18 15.64 -3.52
N ASP A 197 11.85 15.40 -2.38
CA ASP A 197 12.46 14.11 -2.10
C ASP A 197 11.40 13.00 -2.04
N ASN A 198 11.75 11.81 -2.53
CA ASN A 198 10.83 10.68 -2.57
C ASN A 198 10.32 10.29 -1.18
N ALA A 199 11.15 10.43 -0.13
CA ALA A 199 10.73 10.16 1.24
C ALA A 199 9.68 11.16 1.73
N VAL A 200 9.84 12.45 1.41
CA VAL A 200 8.84 13.49 1.75
C VAL A 200 7.51 13.24 1.01
N VAL A 201 7.59 12.86 -0.26
CA VAL A 201 6.39 12.52 -1.05
C VAL A 201 5.71 11.27 -0.51
N GLU A 202 6.46 10.23 -0.14
CA GLU A 202 5.90 9.00 0.45
C GLU A 202 5.15 9.29 1.77
N ILE A 203 5.76 10.06 2.68
CA ILE A 203 5.11 10.44 3.94
C ILE A 203 3.87 11.30 3.67
N SER A 204 3.93 12.21 2.70
CA SER A 204 2.80 13.05 2.28
C SER A 204 1.67 12.21 1.70
N LEU A 205 1.98 11.15 0.97
CA LEU A 205 1.00 10.20 0.44
C LEU A 205 0.28 9.44 1.56
N LYS A 206 1.03 8.96 2.56
CA LYS A 206 0.45 8.34 3.77
C LYS A 206 -0.47 9.31 4.52
N LEU A 207 -0.06 10.56 4.65
CA LEU A 207 -0.88 11.60 5.27
C LEU A 207 -2.15 11.90 4.47
N ALA A 208 -2.08 11.91 3.14
CA ALA A 208 -3.26 12.05 2.27
C ALA A 208 -4.26 10.89 2.49
N SER A 209 -3.77 9.65 2.63
CA SER A 209 -4.60 8.49 2.99
C SER A 209 -5.26 8.63 4.36
N VAL A 210 -4.54 9.14 5.36
CA VAL A 210 -5.13 9.45 6.68
C VAL A 210 -6.29 10.42 6.55
N TYR A 211 -6.13 11.50 5.77
CA TYR A 211 -7.21 12.45 5.52
C TYR A 211 -8.39 11.82 4.78
N ALA A 212 -8.12 10.96 3.78
CA ALA A 212 -9.14 10.23 3.06
C ALA A 212 -9.97 9.34 3.99
N SER A 213 -9.30 8.56 4.86
CA SER A 213 -9.95 7.65 5.81
C SER A 213 -10.74 8.38 6.89
N ARG A 214 -10.32 9.60 7.25
CA ARG A 214 -11.02 10.44 8.21
C ARG A 214 -12.21 11.21 7.62
N GLY A 215 -12.34 11.25 6.29
CA GLY A 215 -13.37 12.02 5.59
C GLY A 215 -12.98 13.49 5.29
N ASP A 216 -11.74 13.89 5.54
CA ASP A 216 -11.19 15.20 5.18
C ASP A 216 -10.83 15.23 3.68
N TYR A 217 -11.83 15.06 2.82
CA TYR A 217 -11.63 14.82 1.38
C TYR A 217 -10.90 15.96 0.66
N GLU A 218 -11.07 17.20 1.08
CA GLU A 218 -10.37 18.34 0.50
C GLU A 218 -8.85 18.23 0.72
N LYS A 219 -8.42 17.93 1.95
CA LYS A 219 -7.01 17.73 2.28
C LYS A 219 -6.44 16.48 1.62
N ALA A 220 -7.24 15.41 1.53
CA ALA A 220 -6.84 14.19 0.84
C ALA A 220 -6.53 14.46 -0.64
N VAL A 221 -7.44 15.15 -1.35
CA VAL A 221 -7.25 15.52 -2.77
C VAL A 221 -6.01 16.41 -2.94
N GLN A 222 -5.83 17.42 -2.09
CA GLN A 222 -4.64 18.29 -2.13
C GLN A 222 -3.35 17.48 -1.92
N GLY A 223 -3.34 16.55 -0.97
CA GLY A 223 -2.20 15.68 -0.70
C GLY A 223 -1.88 14.74 -1.87
N PHE A 224 -2.89 14.07 -2.43
CA PHE A 224 -2.70 13.22 -3.62
C PHE A 224 -2.19 14.02 -4.83
N HIS A 225 -2.76 15.19 -5.09
CA HIS A 225 -2.30 16.05 -6.20
C HIS A 225 -0.87 16.57 -5.98
N PHE A 226 -0.49 16.88 -4.74
CA PHE A 226 0.90 17.21 -4.42
C PHE A 226 1.85 16.06 -4.78
N CYS A 227 1.55 14.84 -4.31
CA CYS A 227 2.39 13.67 -4.56
C CYS A 227 2.51 13.38 -6.07
N ILE A 228 1.38 13.34 -6.77
CA ILE A 228 1.34 13.07 -8.22
C ILE A 228 2.10 14.17 -8.99
N GLY A 229 1.79 15.43 -8.73
CA GLY A 229 2.37 16.56 -9.46
C GLY A 229 3.87 16.70 -9.22
N THR A 230 4.35 16.40 -8.01
CA THR A 230 5.79 16.41 -7.68
C THR A 230 6.54 15.35 -8.48
N GLN A 231 6.01 14.13 -8.55
CA GLN A 231 6.64 13.07 -9.31
C GLN A 231 6.53 13.29 -10.82
N GLU A 232 5.40 13.80 -11.32
CA GLU A 232 5.26 14.19 -12.73
C GLU A 232 6.28 15.27 -13.14
N ALA A 233 6.53 16.25 -12.28
CA ALA A 233 7.54 17.28 -12.52
C ALA A 233 8.96 16.69 -12.61
N LYS A 234 9.30 15.71 -11.76
CA LYS A 234 10.58 14.99 -11.82
C LYS A 234 10.70 14.16 -13.10
N ILE A 235 9.67 13.37 -13.42
CA ILE A 235 9.64 12.55 -14.65
C ILE A 235 9.81 13.45 -15.88
N LYS A 236 9.14 14.59 -15.92
CA LYS A 236 9.27 15.55 -17.02
C LYS A 236 10.67 16.18 -17.09
N LYS A 237 11.28 16.47 -15.93
CA LYS A 237 12.60 17.11 -15.84
C LYS A 237 13.73 16.19 -16.32
N TYR A 238 13.69 14.92 -15.92
CA TYR A 238 14.75 13.98 -16.22
C TYR A 238 14.47 13.10 -17.45
N GLY A 239 13.23 13.07 -17.92
CA GLY A 239 12.75 12.16 -18.96
C GLY A 239 12.39 10.79 -18.41
N GLU A 240 11.43 10.12 -19.02
CA GLU A 240 10.89 8.83 -18.54
C GLU A 240 11.92 7.70 -18.49
N THR A 241 12.95 7.77 -19.32
CA THR A 241 14.03 6.75 -19.38
C THR A 241 15.19 7.03 -18.44
N ASN A 242 15.34 8.29 -17.97
CA ASN A 242 16.47 8.72 -17.16
C ASN A 242 16.10 9.00 -15.70
N VAL A 243 14.79 9.08 -15.41
CA VAL A 243 14.31 9.20 -14.04
C VAL A 243 14.57 7.89 -13.29
N ASP A 244 14.87 7.97 -11.99
CA ASP A 244 15.06 6.78 -11.19
C ASP A 244 13.75 5.96 -11.07
N GLU A 245 13.90 4.64 -10.96
CA GLU A 245 12.77 3.71 -10.86
C GLU A 245 11.90 4.00 -9.64
N ASP A 246 12.51 4.43 -8.51
CA ASP A 246 11.77 4.72 -7.28
C ASP A 246 10.80 5.89 -7.47
N THR A 247 11.22 6.95 -8.18
CA THR A 247 10.34 8.07 -8.56
C THR A 247 9.17 7.61 -9.43
N SER A 248 9.45 6.77 -10.44
CA SER A 248 8.42 6.24 -11.34
C SER A 248 7.42 5.36 -10.59
N LEU A 249 7.91 4.49 -9.73
CA LEU A 249 7.08 3.60 -8.92
C LEU A 249 6.27 4.38 -7.86
N LEU A 250 6.86 5.38 -7.22
CA LEU A 250 6.14 6.24 -6.27
C LEU A 250 5.04 7.06 -6.94
N TRP A 251 5.27 7.50 -8.20
CA TRP A 251 4.23 8.12 -8.99
C TRP A 251 3.06 7.16 -9.25
N ALA A 252 3.38 5.92 -9.69
CA ALA A 252 2.35 4.91 -9.95
C ALA A 252 1.59 4.55 -8.66
N MET A 253 2.28 4.47 -7.52
CA MET A 253 1.66 4.28 -6.21
C MET A 253 0.73 5.43 -5.84
N SER A 254 1.16 6.66 -6.10
CA SER A 254 0.32 7.85 -5.84
C SER A 254 -0.95 7.84 -6.70
N MET A 255 -0.84 7.40 -7.95
CA MET A 255 -1.98 7.20 -8.87
C MET A 255 -2.92 6.10 -8.37
N ASP A 256 -2.38 4.95 -7.94
CA ASP A 256 -3.15 3.83 -7.38
C ASP A 256 -3.95 4.27 -6.14
N TRP A 257 -3.30 4.91 -5.16
CA TRP A 257 -3.98 5.34 -3.93
C TRP A 257 -5.03 6.42 -4.19
N TYR A 258 -4.76 7.34 -5.11
CA TYR A 258 -5.76 8.31 -5.54
C TYR A 258 -6.93 7.66 -6.26
N ALA A 259 -6.68 6.65 -7.11
CA ALA A 259 -7.73 5.88 -7.77
C ALA A 259 -8.64 5.16 -6.75
N ARG A 260 -8.08 4.53 -5.72
CA ARG A 260 -8.84 3.91 -4.62
C ARG A 260 -9.68 4.92 -3.87
N PHE A 261 -9.13 6.09 -3.58
CA PHE A 261 -9.89 7.19 -2.97
C PHE A 261 -11.07 7.63 -3.86
N LEU A 262 -10.85 7.79 -5.17
CA LEU A 262 -11.90 8.13 -6.13
C LEU A 262 -12.95 7.01 -6.24
N LEU A 263 -12.54 5.75 -6.16
CA LEU A 263 -13.41 4.58 -6.15
C LEU A 263 -14.36 4.62 -4.93
N ASN A 264 -13.84 4.93 -3.75
CA ASN A 264 -14.64 5.09 -2.54
C ASN A 264 -15.65 6.24 -2.66
N LEU A 265 -15.33 7.27 -3.45
CA LEU A 265 -16.25 8.35 -3.80
C LEU A 265 -17.17 8.03 -4.98
N GLN A 266 -17.19 6.77 -5.45
CA GLN A 266 -17.97 6.29 -6.61
C GLN A 266 -17.67 7.03 -7.93
N LYS A 267 -16.49 7.67 -8.03
CA LYS A 267 -16.01 8.35 -9.25
C LYS A 267 -15.31 7.35 -10.17
N TYR A 268 -16.04 6.35 -10.62
CA TYR A 268 -15.52 5.16 -11.31
C TYR A 268 -14.68 5.49 -12.55
N GLU A 269 -15.14 6.43 -13.40
CA GLU A 269 -14.40 6.82 -14.62
C GLU A 269 -13.03 7.40 -14.30
N LEU A 270 -12.96 8.28 -13.29
CA LEU A 270 -11.69 8.87 -12.85
C LEU A 270 -10.80 7.83 -12.19
N ALA A 271 -11.37 6.96 -11.34
CA ALA A 271 -10.63 5.88 -10.70
C ALA A 271 -10.00 4.95 -11.76
N LYS A 272 -10.78 4.50 -12.74
CA LYS A 272 -10.29 3.67 -13.85
C LYS A 272 -9.12 4.33 -14.57
N LYS A 273 -9.26 5.62 -14.92
CA LYS A 273 -8.19 6.39 -15.60
C LYS A 273 -6.88 6.40 -14.81
N HIS A 274 -6.95 6.58 -13.49
CA HIS A 274 -5.75 6.59 -12.64
C HIS A 274 -5.17 5.19 -12.42
N PHE A 275 -6.00 4.16 -12.28
CA PHE A 275 -5.52 2.77 -12.23
C PHE A 275 -4.81 2.36 -13.53
N ILE A 276 -5.33 2.73 -14.70
CA ILE A 276 -4.67 2.44 -15.98
C ILE A 276 -3.30 3.08 -16.03
N LYS A 277 -3.17 4.35 -15.66
CA LYS A 277 -1.86 5.03 -15.61
C LYS A 277 -0.88 4.36 -14.64
N ALA A 278 -1.36 3.96 -13.45
CA ALA A 278 -0.56 3.22 -12.49
C ALA A 278 -0.11 1.87 -13.06
N TYR A 279 -1.00 1.15 -13.73
CA TYR A 279 -0.73 -0.12 -14.40
C TYR A 279 0.36 0.03 -15.49
N GLU A 280 0.20 0.99 -16.40
CA GLU A 280 1.15 1.24 -17.50
C GLU A 280 2.56 1.52 -16.96
N MET A 281 2.68 2.29 -15.89
CA MET A 281 3.97 2.56 -15.26
C MET A 281 4.53 1.32 -14.55
N SER A 282 3.71 0.59 -13.81
CA SER A 282 4.11 -0.64 -13.12
C SER A 282 4.57 -1.71 -14.13
N GLU A 283 3.83 -1.90 -15.21
CA GLU A 283 4.19 -2.83 -16.28
C GLU A 283 5.53 -2.46 -16.92
N ARG A 284 5.73 -1.18 -17.20
CA ARG A 284 6.98 -0.68 -17.81
C ARG A 284 8.21 -0.90 -16.93
N VAL A 285 8.09 -0.65 -15.61
CA VAL A 285 9.22 -0.68 -14.69
C VAL A 285 9.46 -2.07 -14.11
N GLN A 286 8.40 -2.78 -13.76
CA GLN A 286 8.46 -4.05 -13.04
C GLN A 286 8.12 -5.27 -13.93
N GLY A 287 7.45 -5.03 -15.06
CA GLY A 287 6.98 -6.07 -15.97
C GLY A 287 5.61 -6.63 -15.61
N LEU A 288 5.03 -7.37 -16.57
CA LEU A 288 3.68 -7.95 -16.44
C LEU A 288 3.61 -9.00 -15.33
N ALA A 289 4.67 -9.79 -15.15
CA ALA A 289 4.72 -10.86 -14.16
C ALA A 289 4.99 -10.36 -12.72
N HIS A 290 4.97 -9.04 -12.47
CA HIS A 290 5.13 -8.52 -11.11
C HIS A 290 3.79 -8.57 -10.37
N PRO A 291 3.76 -8.99 -9.07
CA PRO A 291 2.51 -9.09 -8.30
C PRO A 291 1.69 -7.80 -8.29
N GLN A 292 2.37 -6.63 -8.18
CA GLN A 292 1.70 -5.33 -8.20
C GLN A 292 0.98 -5.06 -9.53
N THR A 293 1.60 -5.40 -10.65
CA THR A 293 0.99 -5.24 -11.97
C THR A 293 -0.28 -6.10 -12.09
N ALA A 294 -0.25 -7.33 -11.55
CA ALA A 294 -1.42 -8.19 -11.50
C ALA A 294 -2.55 -7.61 -10.62
N VAL A 295 -2.21 -7.02 -9.47
CA VAL A 295 -3.18 -6.34 -8.59
C VAL A 295 -3.86 -5.18 -9.32
N LEU A 296 -3.09 -4.32 -10.00
CA LEU A 296 -3.64 -3.18 -10.75
C LEU A 296 -4.57 -3.62 -11.88
N LEU A 297 -4.24 -4.69 -12.62
CA LEU A 297 -5.15 -5.28 -13.61
C LEU A 297 -6.47 -5.76 -12.98
N ASN A 298 -6.40 -6.43 -11.83
CA ASN A 298 -7.58 -6.84 -11.09
C ASN A 298 -8.44 -5.65 -10.64
N ASP A 299 -7.81 -4.58 -10.17
CA ASP A 299 -8.52 -3.39 -9.73
C ASP A 299 -9.21 -2.66 -10.89
N ILE A 300 -8.55 -2.58 -12.05
CA ILE A 300 -9.19 -2.07 -13.28
C ILE A 300 -10.41 -2.93 -13.65
N GLY A 301 -10.27 -4.26 -13.64
CA GLY A 301 -11.37 -5.19 -13.90
C GLY A 301 -12.53 -5.01 -12.91
N SER A 302 -12.24 -4.82 -11.64
CA SER A 302 -13.23 -4.56 -10.59
C SER A 302 -13.98 -3.25 -10.83
N VAL A 303 -13.29 -2.18 -11.21
CA VAL A 303 -13.93 -0.89 -11.56
C VAL A 303 -14.81 -1.03 -12.81
N CYS A 304 -14.34 -1.75 -13.84
CA CYS A 304 -15.16 -2.03 -15.03
C CYS A 304 -16.45 -2.79 -14.68
N SER A 305 -16.39 -3.73 -13.74
CA SER A 305 -17.58 -4.44 -13.23
C SER A 305 -18.57 -3.48 -12.54
N LEU A 306 -18.07 -2.55 -11.71
CA LEU A 306 -18.91 -1.52 -11.06
C LEU A 306 -19.56 -0.59 -12.09
N GLN A 307 -18.90 -0.35 -13.22
CA GLN A 307 -19.44 0.38 -14.37
C GLN A 307 -20.40 -0.47 -15.23
N LYS A 308 -20.62 -1.74 -14.86
CA LYS A 308 -21.40 -2.72 -15.63
C LYS A 308 -20.81 -3.03 -17.01
N ASN A 309 -19.54 -2.70 -17.24
CA ASN A 309 -18.81 -3.08 -18.45
C ASN A 309 -18.18 -4.46 -18.25
N TYR A 310 -18.99 -5.49 -18.23
CA TYR A 310 -18.57 -6.84 -17.85
C TYR A 310 -17.58 -7.48 -18.84
N VAL A 311 -17.70 -7.17 -20.13
CA VAL A 311 -16.78 -7.71 -21.15
C VAL A 311 -15.36 -7.23 -20.89
N GLU A 312 -15.20 -5.94 -20.66
CA GLU A 312 -13.89 -5.35 -20.33
C GLU A 312 -13.40 -5.82 -18.95
N ALA A 313 -14.31 -5.94 -17.96
CA ALA A 313 -14.00 -6.46 -16.63
C ALA A 313 -13.39 -7.87 -16.70
N ILE A 314 -14.01 -8.78 -17.42
CA ILE A 314 -13.53 -10.16 -17.62
C ILE A 314 -12.14 -10.15 -18.25
N SER A 315 -11.95 -9.36 -19.33
CA SER A 315 -10.65 -9.27 -20.01
C SER A 315 -9.51 -8.85 -19.08
N TYR A 316 -9.74 -7.81 -18.25
CA TYR A 316 -8.73 -7.37 -17.28
C TYR A 316 -8.48 -8.40 -16.17
N LEU A 317 -9.54 -9.04 -15.66
CA LEU A 317 -9.41 -10.05 -14.61
C LEU A 317 -8.71 -11.32 -15.11
N GLU A 318 -8.95 -11.76 -16.34
CA GLU A 318 -8.22 -12.88 -16.93
C GLU A 318 -6.73 -12.55 -17.07
N ARG A 319 -6.40 -11.37 -17.56
CA ARG A 319 -5.00 -10.89 -17.62
C ARG A 319 -4.37 -10.82 -16.23
N ALA A 320 -5.10 -10.37 -15.21
CA ALA A 320 -4.64 -10.36 -13.83
C ALA A 320 -4.32 -11.76 -13.31
N ILE A 321 -5.20 -12.73 -13.60
CA ILE A 321 -5.01 -14.14 -13.24
C ILE A 321 -3.78 -14.71 -13.92
N ASP A 322 -3.57 -14.43 -15.20
CA ASP A 322 -2.40 -14.94 -15.93
C ASP A 322 -1.09 -14.33 -15.43
N ALA A 323 -1.08 -13.03 -15.12
CA ALA A 323 0.07 -12.37 -14.49
C ALA A 323 0.34 -12.94 -13.07
N ALA A 324 -0.71 -13.17 -12.29
CA ALA A 324 -0.60 -13.74 -10.94
C ALA A 324 -0.09 -15.18 -10.93
N LYS A 325 -0.43 -15.98 -11.93
CA LYS A 325 0.13 -17.34 -12.10
C LYS A 325 1.63 -17.31 -12.37
N GLN A 326 2.09 -16.35 -13.19
CA GLN A 326 3.52 -16.20 -13.51
C GLN A 326 4.35 -15.73 -12.32
N SER A 327 3.76 -14.96 -11.41
CA SER A 327 4.43 -14.39 -10.24
C SER A 327 4.29 -15.23 -8.96
N ASP A 328 3.60 -16.38 -9.00
CA ASP A 328 3.21 -17.13 -7.79
C ASP A 328 2.51 -16.22 -6.76
N SER A 329 1.65 -15.29 -7.24
CA SER A 329 1.00 -14.30 -6.38
C SER A 329 0.09 -14.96 -5.35
N PRO A 330 0.16 -14.54 -4.07
CA PRO A 330 -0.76 -15.01 -3.05
C PRO A 330 -2.22 -14.59 -3.30
N ASP A 331 -2.43 -13.57 -4.14
CA ASP A 331 -3.75 -13.00 -4.45
C ASP A 331 -4.49 -13.73 -5.57
N LEU A 332 -3.88 -14.73 -6.17
CA LEU A 332 -4.48 -15.49 -7.29
C LEU A 332 -5.88 -16.02 -6.96
N GLY A 333 -6.08 -16.49 -5.71
CA GLY A 333 -7.38 -16.99 -5.26
C GLY A 333 -8.48 -15.94 -5.30
N SER A 334 -8.17 -14.74 -4.82
CA SER A 334 -9.11 -13.62 -4.81
C SER A 334 -9.41 -13.09 -6.23
N PHE A 335 -8.43 -13.15 -7.15
CA PHE A 335 -8.70 -12.77 -8.56
C PHE A 335 -9.71 -13.71 -9.22
N TYR A 336 -9.64 -15.01 -8.91
CA TYR A 336 -10.66 -15.94 -9.34
C TYR A 336 -12.04 -15.65 -8.71
N VAL A 337 -12.10 -15.25 -7.44
CA VAL A 337 -13.35 -14.85 -6.79
C VAL A 337 -13.94 -13.61 -7.46
N ASN A 338 -13.12 -12.60 -7.79
CA ASN A 338 -13.59 -11.40 -8.49
C ASN A 338 -14.11 -11.73 -9.89
N LEU A 339 -13.43 -12.60 -10.63
CA LEU A 339 -13.91 -13.07 -11.93
C LEU A 339 -15.24 -13.84 -11.79
N GLY A 340 -15.36 -14.68 -10.76
CA GLY A 340 -16.61 -15.37 -10.44
C GLY A 340 -17.77 -14.42 -10.12
N ALA A 341 -17.50 -13.35 -9.35
CA ALA A 341 -18.50 -12.33 -9.04
C ALA A 341 -18.99 -11.60 -10.32
N VAL A 342 -18.08 -11.30 -11.25
CA VAL A 342 -18.45 -10.68 -12.54
C VAL A 342 -19.32 -11.61 -13.38
N TYR A 343 -18.98 -12.89 -13.46
CA TYR A 343 -19.82 -13.87 -14.16
C TYR A 343 -21.20 -14.00 -13.51
N LEU A 344 -21.27 -13.95 -12.16
CA LEU A 344 -22.55 -13.99 -11.45
C LEU A 344 -23.43 -12.78 -11.79
N GLN A 345 -22.84 -11.59 -11.86
CA GLN A 345 -23.54 -10.36 -12.25
C GLN A 345 -24.07 -10.41 -13.69
N GLN A 346 -23.44 -11.20 -14.58
CA GLN A 346 -23.92 -11.47 -15.93
C GLN A 346 -24.97 -12.59 -15.98
N GLY A 347 -25.27 -13.24 -14.86
CA GLY A 347 -26.16 -14.40 -14.83
C GLY A 347 -25.53 -15.72 -15.29
N MET A 348 -24.20 -15.73 -15.51
CA MET A 348 -23.44 -16.94 -15.91
C MET A 348 -23.08 -17.75 -14.66
N VAL A 349 -24.10 -18.41 -14.10
CA VAL A 349 -24.01 -19.03 -12.76
C VAL A 349 -23.00 -20.19 -12.72
N GLN A 350 -22.82 -20.94 -13.82
CA GLN A 350 -21.91 -22.07 -13.88
C GLN A 350 -20.47 -21.63 -13.87
N GLU A 351 -20.13 -20.62 -14.66
CA GLU A 351 -18.80 -19.98 -14.72
C GLU A 351 -18.46 -19.29 -13.39
N ALA A 352 -19.44 -18.62 -12.80
CA ALA A 352 -19.30 -18.01 -11.48
C ALA A 352 -18.92 -19.06 -10.43
N GLU A 353 -19.66 -20.16 -10.37
CA GLU A 353 -19.40 -21.25 -9.41
C GLU A 353 -18.03 -21.88 -9.60
N LYS A 354 -17.64 -22.15 -10.85
CA LYS A 354 -16.32 -22.70 -11.19
C LYS A 354 -15.19 -21.80 -10.68
N ASN A 355 -15.28 -20.50 -10.92
CA ASN A 355 -14.24 -19.55 -10.52
C ASN A 355 -14.22 -19.35 -9.00
N CYS A 356 -15.35 -19.21 -8.31
CA CYS A 356 -15.39 -19.08 -6.86
C CYS A 356 -14.89 -20.35 -6.14
N LYS A 357 -15.18 -21.56 -6.68
CA LYS A 357 -14.60 -22.81 -6.17
C LYS A 357 -13.08 -22.88 -6.33
N THR A 358 -12.56 -22.40 -7.47
CA THR A 358 -11.12 -22.31 -7.70
C THR A 358 -10.46 -21.35 -6.69
N GLY A 359 -11.07 -20.18 -6.48
CA GLY A 359 -10.62 -19.22 -5.46
C GLY A 359 -10.62 -19.82 -4.07
N LEU A 360 -11.68 -20.54 -3.68
CA LEU A 360 -11.77 -21.25 -2.39
C LEU A 360 -10.64 -22.28 -2.21
N PHE A 361 -10.38 -23.07 -3.26
CA PHE A 361 -9.31 -24.05 -3.21
C PHE A 361 -7.93 -23.40 -3.00
N LEU A 362 -7.65 -22.32 -3.74
CA LEU A 362 -6.38 -21.60 -3.63
C LEU A 362 -6.24 -20.91 -2.26
N ALA A 363 -7.29 -20.30 -1.74
CA ALA A 363 -7.31 -19.70 -0.42
C ALA A 363 -7.07 -20.72 0.70
N LYS A 364 -7.63 -21.94 0.58
CA LYS A 364 -7.34 -23.06 1.50
C LYS A 364 -5.88 -23.47 1.44
N LYS A 365 -5.33 -23.61 0.23
CA LYS A 365 -3.93 -24.00 0.01
C LYS A 365 -2.94 -22.99 0.58
N SER A 366 -3.22 -21.70 0.42
CA SER A 366 -2.38 -20.60 0.94
C SER A 366 -2.65 -20.25 2.40
N LYS A 367 -3.66 -20.85 3.04
CA LYS A 367 -4.16 -20.50 4.38
C LYS A 367 -4.56 -19.01 4.51
N ASN A 368 -5.06 -18.45 3.43
CA ASN A 368 -5.54 -17.07 3.38
C ASN A 368 -6.96 -17.00 3.94
N VAL A 369 -7.12 -16.52 5.17
CA VAL A 369 -8.40 -16.45 5.87
C VAL A 369 -9.38 -15.52 5.15
N GLU A 370 -8.94 -14.36 4.69
CA GLU A 370 -9.76 -13.41 3.94
C GLU A 370 -10.25 -14.01 2.61
N GLY A 371 -9.33 -14.60 1.85
CA GLY A 371 -9.68 -15.26 0.60
C GLY A 371 -10.69 -16.41 0.80
N LEU A 372 -10.65 -17.07 1.98
CA LEU A 372 -11.66 -18.08 2.35
C LEU A 372 -13.04 -17.44 2.59
N GLU A 373 -13.09 -16.32 3.29
CA GLU A 373 -14.33 -15.60 3.56
C GLU A 373 -14.94 -15.06 2.26
N GLU A 374 -14.14 -14.44 1.39
CA GLU A 374 -14.57 -13.94 0.08
C GLU A 374 -15.14 -15.04 -0.80
N ALA A 375 -14.42 -16.17 -0.92
CA ALA A 375 -14.84 -17.28 -1.74
C ALA A 375 -16.13 -17.93 -1.22
N ASN A 376 -16.28 -18.08 0.11
CA ASN A 376 -17.51 -18.60 0.72
C ASN A 376 -18.68 -17.63 0.53
N ALA A 377 -18.48 -16.31 0.64
CA ALA A 377 -19.50 -15.32 0.38
C ALA A 377 -20.00 -15.41 -1.08
N CYS A 378 -19.07 -15.50 -2.05
CA CYS A 378 -19.41 -15.69 -3.46
C CYS A 378 -20.25 -16.96 -3.67
N LEU A 379 -19.84 -18.09 -3.12
CA LEU A 379 -20.57 -19.35 -3.26
C LEU A 379 -21.95 -19.33 -2.58
N THR A 380 -22.09 -18.61 -1.48
CA THR A 380 -23.38 -18.42 -0.79
C THR A 380 -24.34 -17.61 -1.67
N GLU A 381 -23.88 -16.55 -2.30
CA GLU A 381 -24.67 -15.74 -3.23
C GLU A 381 -25.10 -16.56 -4.45
N ILE A 382 -24.19 -17.34 -5.02
CA ILE A 382 -24.52 -18.27 -6.13
C ILE A 382 -25.63 -19.26 -5.73
N ASN A 383 -25.54 -19.83 -4.51
CA ASN A 383 -26.54 -20.77 -4.04
C ASN A 383 -27.92 -20.10 -3.84
N SER A 384 -27.96 -18.85 -3.39
CA SER A 384 -29.23 -18.10 -3.28
C SER A 384 -29.90 -17.90 -4.64
N VAL A 385 -29.12 -17.51 -5.66
CA VAL A 385 -29.60 -17.33 -7.03
C VAL A 385 -30.11 -18.65 -7.62
N LYS A 386 -29.46 -19.78 -7.36
CA LYS A 386 -29.90 -21.11 -7.79
C LYS A 386 -31.23 -21.50 -7.12
N GLY A 387 -31.34 -21.24 -5.79
CA GLY A 387 -32.54 -21.55 -5.03
C GLY A 387 -33.79 -20.76 -5.48
N GLU A 388 -33.60 -19.53 -5.92
CA GLU A 388 -34.67 -18.70 -6.50
C GLU A 388 -35.12 -19.22 -7.88
N ASN A 389 -34.18 -19.67 -8.71
CA ASN A 389 -34.46 -20.23 -10.04
C ASN A 389 -35.16 -21.60 -9.99
N THR A 390 -35.00 -22.34 -8.90
CA THR A 390 -35.69 -23.64 -8.69
C THR A 390 -37.13 -23.49 -8.16
N LYS A 391 -37.52 -22.29 -7.69
CA LYS A 391 -38.88 -21.99 -7.19
C LYS A 391 -39.77 -21.32 -8.21
N LYS A 392 -39.26 -20.97 -9.37
CA LYS A 392 -39.99 -20.49 -10.54
C LYS A 392 -40.21 -21.63 -11.53
#